data_6f9a70df36cf98470c5c12c93cb1a5f6
#
_entry.id   6f9a70df36cf98470c5c12c93cb1a5f6
#
_cell.length_a   1.000
_cell.length_b   1.000
_cell.length_c   1.000
_cell.angle_alpha   90.00
_cell.angle_beta   90.00
_cell.angle_gamma   90.00
#
_symmetry.space_group_name_H-M   'P 1'
#
loop_
_entity.id
_entity.type
_entity.pdbx_description
1 polymer ?
#
loop_
_entity_poly.entity_id
_entity_poly.type
_entity_poly.pdbx_seq_one_letter_code
_entity_poly.pdbx_strand_id
1 'polypeptide(L)'
;MENGEYAFILKKGYDSREVINTYRDQIESKTGEWLESIQDLDDDLLIEKAAYEYIMENAEYDFDTFNTMFQYTNGVPVEEVNPYNENCQNIVGFFMDGKVVCGGYARTMQYLCNVAGLDSLYIESGRREHAWNMVKLYDDWYCIDVTWMDTGGDATPESKIVNKSYETFRSNDDTSTNDPMSGMFRYHALGGLIQKMGPKCVKDTVEKP
;
A
#
# COMPACT_ATOMS: atom_id res chain seq x y z
N MET A 1 19.89 -30.65 -7.98
CA MET A 1 20.46 -29.81 -6.90
C MET A 1 21.34 -30.71 -6.05
N GLU A 2 22.57 -30.81 -6.46
CA GLU A 2 23.50 -31.82 -5.91
C GLU A 2 24.36 -31.19 -4.87
N ASN A 3 24.33 -30.35 -4.13
CA ASN A 3 25.25 -29.99 -3.02
C ASN A 3 24.67 -29.03 -1.96
N GLY A 4 23.37 -28.73 -1.94
CA GLY A 4 22.78 -27.88 -0.90
C GLY A 4 23.26 -26.42 -0.93
N GLU A 5 23.85 -25.98 -2.04
CA GLU A 5 24.26 -24.58 -2.22
C GLU A 5 23.05 -23.73 -2.59
N TYR A 6 22.75 -22.72 -1.80
CA TYR A 6 21.75 -21.71 -2.08
C TYR A 6 22.43 -20.49 -2.70
N ALA A 7 22.08 -20.13 -3.92
CA ALA A 7 22.50 -18.88 -4.54
C ALA A 7 21.45 -17.80 -4.24
N PHE A 8 21.85 -16.71 -3.61
CA PHE A 8 21.03 -15.52 -3.49
C PHE A 8 21.27 -14.65 -4.74
N ILE A 9 20.23 -14.46 -5.53
CA ILE A 9 20.27 -13.53 -6.66
C ILE A 9 19.76 -12.19 -6.14
N LEU A 10 20.62 -11.20 -6.08
CA LEU A 10 20.22 -9.85 -5.72
C LEU A 10 19.40 -9.25 -6.87
N LYS A 11 18.32 -8.56 -6.52
CA LYS A 11 17.49 -7.82 -7.47
C LYS A 11 18.32 -6.68 -8.09
N LYS A 12 18.11 -6.40 -9.37
CA LYS A 12 18.70 -5.22 -10.03
C LYS A 12 18.40 -3.96 -9.22
N GLY A 13 19.40 -3.13 -8.98
CA GLY A 13 19.32 -1.96 -8.11
C GLY A 13 19.59 -2.24 -6.63
N TYR A 14 19.85 -3.53 -6.24
CA TYR A 14 20.25 -3.96 -4.89
C TYR A 14 21.52 -4.81 -4.95
N ASP A 15 22.35 -4.58 -5.95
CA ASP A 15 23.50 -5.39 -6.31
C ASP A 15 24.76 -5.07 -5.48
N SER A 16 24.71 -4.03 -4.66
CA SER A 16 25.82 -3.72 -3.75
C SER A 16 25.32 -3.43 -2.32
N ARG A 17 26.16 -3.76 -1.35
CA ARG A 17 25.92 -3.41 0.06
C ARG A 17 25.83 -1.90 0.28
N GLU A 18 26.58 -1.13 -0.50
CA GLU A 18 26.60 0.32 -0.43
C GLU A 18 25.22 0.90 -0.82
N VAL A 19 24.64 0.45 -1.92
CA VAL A 19 23.29 0.86 -2.35
C VAL A 19 22.24 0.48 -1.31
N ILE A 20 22.27 -0.74 -0.79
CA ILE A 20 21.35 -1.19 0.25
C ILE A 20 21.48 -0.33 1.50
N ASN A 21 22.70 -0.02 1.94
CA ASN A 21 22.93 0.85 3.08
C ASN A 21 22.41 2.27 2.83
N THR A 22 22.65 2.82 1.64
CA THR A 22 22.14 4.15 1.26
C THR A 22 20.61 4.21 1.37
N TYR A 23 19.90 3.22 0.84
CA TYR A 23 18.43 3.16 0.95
C TYR A 23 17.99 3.07 2.41
N ARG A 24 18.61 2.17 3.18
CA ARG A 24 18.29 2.02 4.60
C ARG A 24 18.49 3.32 5.37
N ASP A 25 19.65 3.94 5.23
CA ASP A 25 20.03 5.13 5.99
C ASP A 25 19.10 6.32 5.65
N GLN A 26 18.66 6.45 4.39
CA GLN A 26 17.68 7.47 3.98
C GLN A 26 16.27 7.16 4.50
N ILE A 27 15.83 5.90 4.46
CA ILE A 27 14.54 5.49 5.01
C ILE A 27 14.51 5.75 6.52
N GLU A 28 15.56 5.35 7.24
CA GLU A 28 15.69 5.56 8.68
C GLU A 28 15.68 7.06 9.04
N SER A 29 16.40 7.90 8.27
CA SER A 29 16.42 9.36 8.49
C SER A 29 15.05 9.99 8.32
N LYS A 30 14.40 9.77 7.17
CA LYS A 30 13.07 10.35 6.88
C LYS A 30 11.99 9.82 7.83
N THR A 31 12.08 8.54 8.20
CA THR A 31 11.18 7.94 9.20
C THR A 31 11.39 8.55 10.58
N GLY A 32 12.64 8.78 10.98
CA GLY A 32 12.97 9.45 12.23
C GLY A 32 12.41 10.87 12.31
N GLU A 33 12.57 11.66 11.25
CA GLU A 33 12.01 13.01 11.15
C GLU A 33 10.46 13.00 11.26
N TRP A 34 9.82 12.05 10.58
CA TRP A 34 8.37 11.87 10.68
C TRP A 34 7.93 11.46 12.09
N LEU A 35 8.61 10.49 12.72
CA LEU A 35 8.31 10.07 14.10
C LEU A 35 8.48 11.21 15.10
N GLU A 36 9.50 12.05 14.93
CA GLU A 36 9.67 13.26 15.75
C GLU A 36 8.49 14.23 15.59
N SER A 37 7.92 14.35 14.38
CA SER A 37 6.78 15.23 14.12
C SER A 37 5.48 14.79 14.79
N ILE A 38 5.35 13.50 15.08
CA ILE A 38 4.15 12.90 15.71
C ILE A 38 4.37 12.47 17.18
N GLN A 39 5.53 12.75 17.76
CA GLN A 39 5.92 12.25 19.09
C GLN A 39 4.95 12.60 20.22
N ASP A 40 4.18 13.67 20.06
CA ASP A 40 3.20 14.13 21.05
C ASP A 40 1.79 13.54 20.81
N LEU A 41 1.60 12.72 19.77
CA LEU A 41 0.34 12.04 19.50
C LEU A 41 0.25 10.76 20.35
N ASP A 42 -0.82 10.63 21.11
CA ASP A 42 -1.13 9.47 21.97
C ASP A 42 -2.44 8.76 21.56
N ASP A 43 -2.98 9.11 20.40
CA ASP A 43 -4.26 8.61 19.88
C ASP A 43 -4.04 7.85 18.58
N ASP A 44 -4.47 6.58 18.54
CA ASP A 44 -4.28 5.68 17.38
C ASP A 44 -4.82 6.30 16.08
N LEU A 45 -5.99 6.94 16.15
CA LEU A 45 -6.63 7.56 14.98
C LEU A 45 -5.84 8.78 14.47
N LEU A 46 -5.24 9.56 15.37
CA LEU A 46 -4.40 10.69 14.99
C LEU A 46 -3.06 10.23 14.40
N ILE A 47 -2.49 9.15 14.94
CA ILE A 47 -1.25 8.54 14.40
C ILE A 47 -1.51 7.96 13.01
N GLU A 48 -2.60 7.22 12.83
CA GLU A 48 -3.00 6.70 11.51
C GLU A 48 -3.19 7.85 10.50
N LYS A 49 -3.90 8.90 10.93
CA LYS A 49 -4.12 10.09 10.11
C LYS A 49 -2.81 10.73 9.68
N ALA A 50 -1.89 10.94 10.61
CA ALA A 50 -0.57 11.50 10.29
C ALA A 50 0.21 10.62 9.30
N ALA A 51 0.05 9.29 9.37
CA ALA A 51 0.70 8.37 8.44
C ALA A 51 0.17 8.51 7.01
N TYR A 52 -1.15 8.49 6.81
CA TYR A 52 -1.69 8.62 5.45
C TYR A 52 -1.53 10.04 4.88
N GLU A 53 -1.65 11.09 5.69
CA GLU A 53 -1.37 12.46 5.25
C GLU A 53 0.09 12.62 4.80
N TYR A 54 1.04 12.10 5.57
CA TYR A 54 2.45 12.11 5.17
C TYR A 54 2.69 11.40 3.84
N ILE A 55 2.00 10.26 3.61
CA ILE A 55 2.11 9.54 2.33
C ILE A 55 1.56 10.39 1.19
N MET A 56 0.37 10.96 1.33
CA MET A 56 -0.27 11.77 0.28
C MET A 56 0.50 13.05 -0.04
N GLU A 57 1.20 13.63 0.95
CA GLU A 57 2.04 14.82 0.76
C GLU A 57 3.36 14.51 0.06
N ASN A 58 3.86 13.27 0.13
CA ASN A 58 5.19 12.89 -0.35
C ASN A 58 5.18 11.83 -1.46
N ALA A 59 4.02 11.39 -1.91
CA ALA A 59 3.87 10.45 -3.01
C ALA A 59 3.16 11.07 -4.21
N GLU A 60 3.54 10.59 -5.38
CA GLU A 60 2.83 10.79 -6.64
C GLU A 60 2.54 9.41 -7.24
N TYR A 61 1.30 9.18 -7.70
CA TYR A 61 0.96 7.91 -8.33
C TYR A 61 1.65 7.77 -9.69
N ASP A 62 2.42 6.71 -9.84
CA ASP A 62 3.18 6.42 -11.06
C ASP A 62 2.29 5.81 -12.14
N PHE A 63 1.48 6.65 -12.81
CA PHE A 63 0.61 6.23 -13.91
C PHE A 63 1.40 5.68 -15.09
N ASP A 64 2.60 6.17 -15.35
CA ASP A 64 3.42 5.70 -16.46
C ASP A 64 3.87 4.26 -16.24
N THR A 65 4.38 3.96 -15.05
CA THR A 65 4.73 2.59 -14.65
C THR A 65 3.49 1.69 -14.60
N PHE A 66 2.39 2.16 -13.99
CA PHE A 66 1.14 1.40 -13.94
C PHE A 66 0.65 1.00 -15.33
N ASN A 67 0.59 1.95 -16.26
CA ASN A 67 0.18 1.68 -17.63
C ASN A 67 1.12 0.69 -18.34
N THR A 68 2.42 0.75 -18.07
CA THR A 68 3.42 -0.16 -18.63
C THR A 68 3.26 -1.58 -18.09
N MET A 69 2.99 -1.75 -16.79
CA MET A 69 2.86 -3.06 -16.13
C MET A 69 1.72 -3.92 -16.71
N PHE A 70 0.64 -3.28 -17.21
CA PHE A 70 -0.55 -3.97 -17.70
C PHE A 70 -0.70 -3.96 -19.20
N GLN A 71 0.26 -3.40 -19.95
CA GLN A 71 0.22 -3.34 -21.40
C GLN A 71 0.98 -4.51 -22.04
N TYR A 72 0.37 -5.06 -23.08
CA TYR A 72 0.98 -6.05 -23.96
C TYR A 72 1.01 -5.52 -25.38
N THR A 73 2.18 -5.54 -26.00
CA THR A 73 2.32 -5.24 -27.43
C THR A 73 2.62 -6.54 -28.17
N ASN A 74 1.71 -6.98 -29.02
CA ASN A 74 1.82 -8.25 -29.77
C ASN A 74 2.04 -9.49 -28.88
N GLY A 75 1.46 -9.51 -27.67
CA GLY A 75 1.59 -10.63 -26.74
C GLY A 75 2.87 -10.63 -25.91
N VAL A 76 3.72 -9.61 -26.05
CA VAL A 76 4.92 -9.41 -25.24
C VAL A 76 4.64 -8.30 -24.24
N PRO A 77 4.96 -8.49 -22.93
CA PRO A 77 4.87 -7.42 -21.94
C PRO A 77 5.67 -6.19 -22.38
N VAL A 78 5.07 -5.02 -22.31
CA VAL A 78 5.74 -3.75 -22.69
C VAL A 78 6.92 -3.43 -21.78
N GLU A 79 6.97 -3.99 -20.59
CA GLU A 79 8.08 -3.90 -19.63
C GLU A 79 9.43 -4.39 -20.21
N GLU A 80 9.42 -5.33 -21.17
CA GLU A 80 10.64 -5.74 -21.88
C GLU A 80 11.18 -4.64 -22.80
N VAL A 81 10.33 -3.69 -23.19
CA VAL A 81 10.63 -2.62 -24.13
C VAL A 81 10.88 -1.28 -23.41
N ASN A 82 10.24 -1.09 -22.27
CA ASN A 82 10.34 0.14 -21.47
C ASN A 82 10.47 -0.21 -19.99
N PRO A 83 11.69 -0.26 -19.45
CA PRO A 83 11.91 -0.66 -18.06
C PRO A 83 11.21 0.33 -17.12
N TYR A 84 10.27 -0.17 -16.32
CA TYR A 84 9.60 0.61 -15.30
C TYR A 84 10.42 0.64 -13.99
N ASN A 85 10.07 1.59 -13.12
CA ASN A 85 10.67 1.67 -11.80
C ASN A 85 10.25 0.46 -10.94
N GLU A 86 11.14 -0.52 -10.78
CA GLU A 86 10.87 -1.72 -9.98
C GLU A 86 10.58 -1.42 -8.50
N ASN A 87 10.93 -0.24 -8.03
CA ASN A 87 10.70 0.18 -6.65
C ASN A 87 9.32 0.81 -6.42
N CYS A 88 8.55 1.10 -7.48
CA CYS A 88 7.22 1.69 -7.36
C CYS A 88 6.24 0.86 -6.50
N GLN A 89 6.51 -0.44 -6.33
CA GLN A 89 5.72 -1.37 -5.54
C GLN A 89 6.15 -1.48 -4.06
N ASN A 90 7.14 -0.70 -3.62
CA ASN A 90 7.71 -0.85 -2.28
C ASN A 90 8.12 0.48 -1.65
N ILE A 91 8.51 0.43 -0.37
CA ILE A 91 8.88 1.63 0.40
C ILE A 91 10.11 2.36 -0.15
N VAL A 92 11.02 1.67 -0.87
CA VAL A 92 12.17 2.33 -1.49
C VAL A 92 11.71 3.34 -2.53
N GLY A 93 10.73 2.97 -3.39
CA GLY A 93 10.16 3.90 -4.36
C GLY A 93 9.53 5.14 -3.70
N PHE A 94 8.83 4.95 -2.59
CA PHE A 94 8.27 6.07 -1.83
C PHE A 94 9.37 6.99 -1.26
N PHE A 95 10.30 6.42 -0.49
CA PHE A 95 11.29 7.23 0.21
C PHE A 95 12.38 7.82 -0.69
N MET A 96 12.70 7.17 -1.82
CA MET A 96 13.75 7.64 -2.74
C MET A 96 13.19 8.52 -3.85
N ASP A 97 12.13 8.06 -4.50
CA ASP A 97 11.64 8.64 -5.76
C ASP A 97 10.35 9.46 -5.56
N GLY A 98 9.60 9.20 -4.49
CA GLY A 98 8.26 9.75 -4.28
C GLY A 98 7.23 9.28 -5.31
N LYS A 99 7.57 8.26 -6.15
CA LYS A 99 6.71 7.73 -7.20
C LYS A 99 6.40 6.27 -6.96
N VAL A 100 5.14 5.96 -6.70
CA VAL A 100 4.68 4.62 -6.35
C VAL A 100 3.31 4.30 -6.94
N VAL A 101 3.01 3.01 -7.06
CA VAL A 101 1.67 2.50 -7.35
C VAL A 101 1.04 1.94 -6.06
N CYS A 102 -0.15 1.38 -6.13
CA CYS A 102 -0.90 0.89 -4.96
C CYS A 102 -0.08 0.02 -3.99
N GLY A 103 0.78 -0.86 -4.51
CA GLY A 103 1.67 -1.67 -3.69
C GLY A 103 2.67 -0.85 -2.86
N GLY A 104 3.18 0.24 -3.41
CA GLY A 104 4.07 1.18 -2.72
C GLY A 104 3.35 1.97 -1.64
N TYR A 105 2.17 2.54 -1.96
CA TYR A 105 1.30 3.20 -0.98
C TYR A 105 0.99 2.29 0.21
N ALA A 106 0.49 1.09 -0.07
CA ALA A 106 0.06 0.17 0.98
C ALA A 106 1.23 -0.35 1.84
N ARG A 107 2.40 -0.61 1.24
CA ARG A 107 3.59 -1.00 2.04
C ARG A 107 4.14 0.14 2.87
N THR A 108 4.09 1.37 2.36
CA THR A 108 4.51 2.54 3.13
C THR A 108 3.57 2.78 4.30
N MET A 109 2.25 2.68 4.09
CA MET A 109 1.25 2.78 5.15
C MET A 109 1.49 1.72 6.23
N GLN A 110 1.68 0.46 5.84
CA GLN A 110 2.01 -0.60 6.80
C GLN A 110 3.29 -0.29 7.58
N TYR A 111 4.33 0.17 6.90
CA TYR A 111 5.60 0.49 7.52
C TYR A 111 5.47 1.62 8.54
N LEU A 112 4.87 2.75 8.15
CA LEU A 112 4.69 3.91 9.03
C LEU A 112 3.81 3.57 10.25
N CYS A 113 2.70 2.89 10.05
CA CYS A 113 1.86 2.42 11.15
C CYS A 113 2.67 1.56 12.14
N ASN A 114 3.40 0.55 11.63
CA ASN A 114 4.14 -0.38 12.48
C ASN A 114 5.26 0.30 13.26
N VAL A 115 6.02 1.23 12.66
CA VAL A 115 7.08 1.95 13.38
C VAL A 115 6.51 2.95 14.40
N ALA A 116 5.30 3.44 14.19
CA ALA A 116 4.58 4.28 15.15
C ALA A 116 3.81 3.46 16.23
N GLY A 117 3.89 2.14 16.19
CA GLY A 117 3.28 1.26 17.20
C GLY A 117 1.86 0.79 16.90
N LEU A 118 1.31 1.08 15.72
CA LEU A 118 0.02 0.56 15.28
C LEU A 118 0.17 -0.76 14.53
N ASP A 119 -0.68 -1.74 14.83
CA ASP A 119 -0.75 -2.98 14.04
C ASP A 119 -1.37 -2.70 12.66
N SER A 120 -0.63 -2.96 11.59
CA SER A 120 -1.12 -2.81 10.23
C SER A 120 -0.76 -4.02 9.35
N LEU A 121 -1.67 -4.39 8.46
CA LEU A 121 -1.51 -5.47 7.50
C LEU A 121 -1.57 -4.93 6.07
N TYR A 122 -0.65 -5.39 5.23
CA TYR A 122 -0.71 -5.23 3.79
C TYR A 122 -1.68 -6.25 3.21
N ILE A 123 -2.63 -5.80 2.43
CA ILE A 123 -3.62 -6.63 1.75
C ILE A 123 -3.45 -6.46 0.25
N GLU A 124 -3.47 -7.57 -0.47
CA GLU A 124 -3.38 -7.60 -1.93
C GLU A 124 -4.54 -8.39 -2.51
N SER A 125 -5.13 -7.92 -3.60
CA SER A 125 -6.18 -8.67 -4.31
C SER A 125 -5.64 -9.98 -4.87
N GLY A 126 -6.50 -11.00 -5.00
CA GLY A 126 -6.10 -12.34 -5.45
C GLY A 126 -5.50 -12.39 -6.86
N ARG A 127 -5.67 -11.33 -7.66
CA ARG A 127 -5.05 -11.15 -8.97
C ARG A 127 -3.88 -10.17 -8.97
N ARG A 128 -3.51 -9.64 -7.80
CA ARG A 128 -2.48 -8.62 -7.63
C ARG A 128 -2.75 -7.33 -8.41
N GLU A 129 -4.02 -7.01 -8.60
CA GLU A 129 -4.44 -5.84 -9.37
C GLU A 129 -4.53 -4.60 -8.49
N HIS A 130 -4.67 -4.78 -7.17
CA HIS A 130 -4.74 -3.69 -6.20
C HIS A 130 -4.24 -4.11 -4.82
N ALA A 131 -3.73 -3.13 -4.05
CA ALA A 131 -3.27 -3.32 -2.69
C ALA A 131 -3.75 -2.17 -1.78
N TRP A 132 -4.10 -2.52 -0.53
CA TRP A 132 -4.57 -1.61 0.52
C TRP A 132 -4.14 -2.11 1.90
N ASN A 133 -4.67 -1.54 2.96
CA ASN A 133 -4.32 -1.93 4.32
C ASN A 133 -5.54 -2.30 5.17
N MET A 134 -5.27 -3.10 6.20
CA MET A 134 -6.08 -3.18 7.41
C MET A 134 -5.24 -2.63 8.56
N VAL A 135 -5.80 -1.70 9.32
CA VAL A 135 -5.15 -1.08 10.48
C VAL A 135 -5.97 -1.38 11.72
N LYS A 136 -5.30 -1.71 12.81
CA LYS A 136 -5.93 -1.88 14.10
C LYS A 136 -5.92 -0.54 14.84
N LEU A 137 -7.11 -0.03 15.13
CA LEU A 137 -7.32 1.18 15.92
C LEU A 137 -8.02 0.78 17.20
N TYR A 138 -7.34 1.02 18.33
CA TYR A 138 -7.78 0.53 19.65
C TYR A 138 -7.93 -1.00 19.62
N ASP A 139 -9.15 -1.52 19.78
CA ASP A 139 -9.41 -2.96 19.81
C ASP A 139 -9.93 -3.56 18.49
N ASP A 140 -10.24 -2.72 17.49
CA ASP A 140 -10.90 -3.14 16.26
C ASP A 140 -10.02 -2.94 15.02
N TRP A 141 -10.27 -3.74 13.99
CA TRP A 141 -9.61 -3.63 12.69
C TRP A 141 -10.49 -2.93 11.67
N TYR A 142 -9.87 -2.09 10.84
CA TYR A 142 -10.52 -1.30 9.80
C TYR A 142 -9.76 -1.40 8.47
N CYS A 143 -10.50 -1.33 7.36
CA CYS A 143 -9.92 -1.20 6.03
C CYS A 143 -9.65 0.27 5.70
N ILE A 144 -8.49 0.53 5.10
CA ILE A 144 -8.09 1.85 4.59
C ILE A 144 -7.35 1.71 3.27
N ASP A 145 -7.63 2.62 2.32
CA ASP A 145 -6.96 2.68 1.03
C ASP A 145 -6.38 4.05 0.73
N VAL A 146 -5.11 4.22 1.03
CA VAL A 146 -4.41 5.50 0.84
C VAL A 146 -4.21 5.82 -0.64
N THR A 147 -4.09 4.80 -1.51
CA THR A 147 -4.02 5.01 -2.96
C THR A 147 -5.26 5.71 -3.48
N TRP A 148 -6.44 5.23 -3.10
CA TRP A 148 -7.71 5.81 -3.52
C TRP A 148 -7.99 7.17 -2.88
N MET A 149 -7.46 7.43 -1.70
CA MET A 149 -7.53 8.75 -1.08
C MET A 149 -6.77 9.78 -1.91
N ASP A 150 -5.60 9.43 -2.41
CA ASP A 150 -4.72 10.32 -3.16
C ASP A 150 -5.14 10.45 -4.64
N THR A 151 -5.53 9.35 -5.29
CA THR A 151 -5.81 9.30 -6.72
C THR A 151 -7.29 9.38 -7.10
N GLY A 152 -8.19 9.06 -6.17
CA GLY A 152 -9.63 8.94 -6.41
C GLY A 152 -10.36 10.28 -6.57
N GLY A 153 -9.75 11.40 -6.18
CA GLY A 153 -10.34 12.72 -6.21
C GLY A 153 -11.72 12.77 -5.53
N ASP A 154 -12.59 13.65 -6.00
CA ASP A 154 -13.97 13.81 -5.47
C ASP A 154 -14.87 12.58 -5.74
N ALA A 155 -14.45 11.67 -6.63
CA ALA A 155 -15.23 10.48 -6.99
C ALA A 155 -15.24 9.40 -5.91
N THR A 156 -14.22 9.37 -5.04
CA THR A 156 -14.12 8.39 -3.95
C THR A 156 -14.03 9.10 -2.60
N PRO A 157 -15.17 9.42 -1.97
CA PRO A 157 -15.18 10.11 -0.68
C PRO A 157 -14.40 9.33 0.38
N GLU A 158 -13.60 10.05 1.18
CA GLU A 158 -12.88 9.51 2.33
C GLU A 158 -13.79 8.66 3.24
N SER A 159 -15.06 9.08 3.38
CA SER A 159 -16.07 8.34 4.14
C SER A 159 -16.34 6.91 3.67
N LYS A 160 -15.86 6.53 2.48
CA LYS A 160 -16.04 5.18 1.93
C LYS A 160 -14.80 4.29 2.00
N ILE A 161 -13.63 4.86 2.14
CA ILE A 161 -12.34 4.15 2.02
C ILE A 161 -11.44 4.29 3.24
N VAL A 162 -11.82 5.10 4.23
CA VAL A 162 -11.08 5.28 5.47
C VAL A 162 -11.85 4.65 6.62
N ASN A 163 -11.19 3.74 7.32
CA ASN A 163 -11.69 3.10 8.54
C ASN A 163 -13.08 2.48 8.39
N LYS A 164 -13.20 1.62 7.37
CA LYS A 164 -14.45 0.92 7.05
C LYS A 164 -14.40 -0.56 7.41
N SER A 165 -15.60 -1.11 7.60
CA SER A 165 -15.76 -2.56 7.58
C SER A 165 -15.35 -3.13 6.23
N TYR A 166 -14.99 -4.39 6.22
CA TYR A 166 -14.70 -5.08 4.97
C TYR A 166 -15.92 -5.10 4.02
N GLU A 167 -17.14 -5.18 4.56
CA GLU A 167 -18.38 -5.17 3.78
C GLU A 167 -18.58 -3.84 3.07
N THR A 168 -18.45 -2.72 3.79
CA THR A 168 -18.58 -1.36 3.21
C THR A 168 -17.46 -1.09 2.22
N PHE A 169 -16.22 -1.44 2.57
CA PHE A 169 -15.07 -1.27 1.69
C PHE A 169 -15.26 -2.02 0.36
N ARG A 170 -15.74 -3.27 0.43
CA ARG A 170 -16.06 -4.08 -0.74
C ARG A 170 -17.24 -3.56 -1.55
N SER A 171 -18.26 -2.96 -0.91
CA SER A 171 -19.46 -2.47 -1.59
C SER A 171 -19.24 -1.20 -2.41
N ASN A 172 -18.08 -0.54 -2.24
CA ASN A 172 -17.66 0.59 -3.05
C ASN A 172 -17.34 0.22 -4.51
N ASP A 173 -17.32 -1.06 -4.81
CA ASP A 173 -17.24 -1.58 -6.17
C ASP A 173 -18.54 -1.25 -6.94
N ASP A 174 -18.68 0.01 -7.35
CA ASP A 174 -19.79 0.45 -8.19
C ASP A 174 -19.63 -0.12 -9.60
N THR A 175 -20.33 -1.23 -9.82
CA THR A 175 -20.35 -1.95 -11.09
C THR A 175 -21.04 -1.19 -12.20
N SER A 176 -21.64 -0.03 -11.90
CA SER A 176 -22.43 0.79 -12.84
C SER A 176 -21.57 1.74 -13.68
N THR A 177 -20.34 1.98 -13.29
CA THR A 177 -19.42 2.84 -14.03
C THR A 177 -18.62 2.03 -15.06
N ASN A 178 -18.46 2.57 -16.27
CA ASN A 178 -17.50 2.04 -17.26
C ASN A 178 -16.04 2.33 -16.88
N ASP A 179 -15.79 2.60 -15.61
CA ASP A 179 -14.45 2.83 -15.09
C ASP A 179 -13.71 1.49 -15.03
N PRO A 180 -12.58 1.34 -15.73
CA PRO A 180 -11.75 0.13 -15.65
C PRO A 180 -11.32 -0.21 -14.22
N MET A 181 -11.25 0.79 -13.32
CA MET A 181 -10.89 0.62 -11.92
C MET A 181 -12.04 0.04 -11.08
N SER A 182 -13.29 0.25 -11.47
CA SER A 182 -14.47 -0.26 -10.72
C SER A 182 -14.53 -1.79 -10.64
N GLY A 183 -13.88 -2.49 -11.56
CA GLY A 183 -13.78 -3.95 -11.56
C GLY A 183 -12.67 -4.50 -10.64
N MET A 184 -11.76 -3.67 -10.13
CA MET A 184 -10.60 -4.13 -9.35
C MET A 184 -11.00 -4.73 -8.00
N PHE A 185 -12.03 -4.20 -7.36
CA PHE A 185 -12.53 -4.70 -6.08
C PHE A 185 -13.32 -6.03 -6.18
N ARG A 186 -13.74 -6.43 -7.38
CA ARG A 186 -14.55 -7.66 -7.58
C ARG A 186 -13.80 -8.96 -7.27
N TYR A 187 -12.48 -8.94 -7.24
CA TYR A 187 -11.68 -10.17 -7.23
C TYR A 187 -11.02 -10.48 -5.88
N HIS A 188 -11.72 -10.17 -4.79
CA HIS A 188 -11.25 -10.48 -3.44
C HIS A 188 -11.36 -11.97 -3.07
N ALA A 189 -10.79 -12.86 -3.89
CA ALA A 189 -10.74 -14.29 -3.55
C ALA A 189 -10.00 -14.52 -2.21
N LEU A 190 -9.03 -13.68 -1.87
CA LEU A 190 -8.36 -13.69 -0.58
C LEU A 190 -9.22 -13.12 0.55
N GLY A 191 -10.18 -12.24 0.26
CA GLY A 191 -11.10 -11.71 1.26
C GLY A 191 -11.84 -12.82 2.02
N GLY A 192 -12.21 -13.89 1.35
CA GLY A 192 -12.82 -15.05 1.99
C GLY A 192 -11.88 -15.80 2.94
N LEU A 193 -10.58 -15.83 2.66
CA LEU A 193 -9.57 -16.44 3.54
C LEU A 193 -9.25 -15.51 4.71
N ILE A 194 -9.05 -14.21 4.46
CA ILE A 194 -8.82 -13.21 5.50
C ILE A 194 -10.02 -13.13 6.43
N GLN A 195 -11.24 -13.13 5.91
CA GLN A 195 -12.46 -13.16 6.72
C GLN A 195 -12.59 -14.42 7.58
N LYS A 196 -12.05 -15.56 7.15
CA LYS A 196 -12.09 -16.82 7.92
C LYS A 196 -10.96 -16.94 8.94
N MET A 197 -9.77 -16.47 8.61
CA MET A 197 -8.54 -16.74 9.35
C MET A 197 -7.86 -15.49 9.92
N GLY A 198 -8.17 -14.31 9.37
CA GLY A 198 -7.56 -13.03 9.74
C GLY A 198 -8.42 -12.20 10.68
N PRO A 199 -7.95 -10.97 10.97
CA PRO A 199 -8.71 -9.98 11.71
C PRO A 199 -10.06 -9.68 11.06
N LYS A 200 -11.03 -9.25 11.87
CA LYS A 200 -12.39 -8.92 11.43
C LYS A 200 -12.57 -7.40 11.38
N CYS A 201 -12.77 -6.86 10.18
CA CYS A 201 -13.19 -5.48 9.99
C CYS A 201 -14.73 -5.44 9.89
N VAL A 202 -15.40 -5.22 11.02
CA VAL A 202 -16.87 -5.31 11.10
C VAL A 202 -17.55 -3.99 11.42
N LYS A 203 -16.79 -2.94 11.73
CA LYS A 203 -17.31 -1.60 12.07
C LYS A 203 -17.01 -0.60 10.94
N ASP A 204 -17.92 0.33 10.72
CA ASP A 204 -17.79 1.44 9.75
C ASP A 204 -17.43 2.77 10.40
N THR A 205 -17.35 2.80 11.72
CA THR A 205 -16.98 3.98 12.51
C THR A 205 -16.02 3.55 13.60
N VAL A 206 -14.97 4.35 13.79
CA VAL A 206 -14.03 4.16 14.87
C VAL A 206 -14.66 4.66 16.17
N GLU A 207 -14.71 3.79 17.17
CA GLU A 207 -15.18 4.13 18.51
C GLU A 207 -13.97 4.22 19.44
N LYS A 208 -13.73 5.42 19.96
CA LYS A 208 -12.69 5.63 20.96
C LYS A 208 -13.17 5.05 22.30
N PRO A 209 -12.32 4.28 23.01
CA PRO A 209 -12.65 3.72 24.32
C PRO A 209 -12.99 4.76 25.41
#